data_e7686cebdca46b5ce8e97844a437c270
#
_entry.id   e7686cebdca46b5ce8e97844a437c270
#
_cell.length_a   1.000
_cell.length_b   1.000
_cell.length_c   1.000
_cell.angle_alpha   90.00
_cell.angle_beta   90.00
_cell.angle_gamma   90.00
#
_symmetry.space_group_name_H-M   'P 1'
#
loop_
_entity.id
_entity.type
_entity.pdbx_description
1 polymer ?
#
loop_
_entity_poly.entity_id
_entity_poly.type
_entity_poly.pdbx_seq_one_letter_code
_entity_poly.pdbx_strand_id
1 'polypeptide(L)'
;MPSLKLYYLAAEVAPFSDTYHLASFSRKITNMIHLKTDIDIRVSQPKYGYISERKYILREVIRLKDLPIIFNNEQHIINMKSAFIPETRVQVYFMENNSLYKELPELIYKARNGRIFSDIDVRFSFFNKAALDTLQSLFWTPDIIICNDWQISLIPTLLKEQFVQKDFYSNIKSVYMIHSINNYRKFSKKAYNMLDIKPSQSGKHIDNHIQAMEHADLTIVLNYRSEKLIEKLKKQKNLINKLESTNHIIIDVPEKTNSEVWDHIANTIESACRDL
;
A
#
# COMPACT_ATOMS: atom_id res chain seq x y z
N MET A 1 -16.99 -8.11 -20.62
CA MET A 1 -16.91 -8.46 -19.18
C MET A 1 -16.94 -7.16 -18.39
N PRO A 2 -17.48 -7.12 -17.17
CA PRO A 2 -17.34 -5.92 -16.34
C PRO A 2 -15.86 -5.60 -16.13
N SER A 3 -15.52 -4.32 -16.10
CA SER A 3 -14.15 -3.86 -15.89
C SER A 3 -13.69 -4.23 -14.46
N LEU A 4 -12.53 -4.87 -14.34
CA LEU A 4 -11.91 -5.15 -13.03
C LEU A 4 -11.42 -3.83 -12.40
N LYS A 5 -11.83 -3.56 -11.17
CA LYS A 5 -11.49 -2.32 -10.46
C LYS A 5 -10.42 -2.60 -9.41
N LEU A 6 -9.25 -2.01 -9.58
CA LEU A 6 -8.11 -2.19 -8.69
C LEU A 6 -7.79 -0.89 -7.93
N TYR A 7 -7.75 -0.97 -6.59
CA TYR A 7 -7.25 0.12 -5.76
C TYR A 7 -5.83 -0.19 -5.29
N TYR A 8 -4.86 0.48 -5.88
CA TYR A 8 -3.44 0.26 -5.62
C TYR A 8 -2.95 1.23 -4.55
N LEU A 9 -2.64 0.72 -3.37
CA LEU A 9 -2.12 1.49 -2.24
C LEU A 9 -0.63 1.27 -2.08
N ALA A 10 0.14 2.35 -2.05
CA ALA A 10 1.58 2.30 -1.85
C ALA A 10 2.05 3.49 -1.00
N ALA A 11 3.14 3.30 -0.25
CA ALA A 11 3.78 4.41 0.44
C ALA A 11 4.50 5.35 -0.52
N GLU A 12 4.94 4.83 -1.66
CA GLU A 12 5.73 5.57 -2.63
C GLU A 12 5.34 5.22 -4.07
N VAL A 13 5.29 6.25 -4.90
CA VAL A 13 5.10 6.15 -6.36
C VAL A 13 6.03 7.16 -7.03
N ALA A 14 6.95 6.69 -7.86
CA ALA A 14 7.84 7.56 -8.62
C ALA A 14 7.07 8.35 -9.69
N PRO A 15 7.39 9.62 -9.95
CA PRO A 15 8.50 10.41 -9.39
C PRO A 15 8.11 11.27 -8.19
N PHE A 16 6.95 11.05 -7.58
CA PHE A 16 6.46 11.87 -6.48
C PHE A 16 7.24 11.61 -5.18
N SER A 17 7.51 10.35 -4.91
CA SER A 17 8.34 9.85 -3.83
C SER A 17 9.11 8.63 -4.32
N ASP A 18 10.42 8.54 -4.03
CA ASP A 18 11.30 7.52 -4.59
C ASP A 18 12.51 7.32 -3.66
N THR A 19 12.35 6.48 -2.64
CA THR A 19 13.43 6.17 -1.69
C THR A 19 13.95 4.74 -1.84
N TYR A 20 13.18 3.84 -2.46
CA TYR A 20 13.59 2.47 -2.77
C TYR A 20 12.75 1.90 -3.94
N HIS A 21 13.06 0.70 -4.38
CA HIS A 21 12.51 0.07 -5.59
C HIS A 21 10.97 -0.01 -5.68
N LEU A 22 10.24 0.05 -4.56
CA LEU A 22 8.77 0.11 -4.55
C LEU A 22 8.24 1.26 -5.41
N ALA A 23 8.86 2.43 -5.33
CA ALA A 23 8.40 3.60 -6.05
C ALA A 23 8.43 3.42 -7.57
N SER A 24 9.57 2.94 -8.07
CA SER A 24 9.75 2.67 -9.51
C SER A 24 8.88 1.50 -9.97
N PHE A 25 8.73 0.47 -9.15
CA PHE A 25 7.81 -0.64 -9.40
C PHE A 25 6.37 -0.14 -9.51
N SER A 26 5.91 0.64 -8.52
CA SER A 26 4.55 1.20 -8.49
C SER A 26 4.25 2.02 -9.75
N ARG A 27 5.19 2.88 -10.17
CA ARG A 27 5.05 3.63 -11.43
C ARG A 27 4.85 2.72 -12.64
N LYS A 28 5.72 1.71 -12.77
CA LYS A 28 5.75 0.87 -13.97
C LYS A 28 4.56 -0.08 -14.03
N ILE A 29 4.29 -0.79 -12.93
CA ILE A 29 3.24 -1.80 -12.90
C ILE A 29 1.86 -1.19 -13.07
N THR A 30 1.58 -0.06 -12.42
CA THR A 30 0.28 0.60 -12.55
C THR A 30 0.06 1.14 -13.95
N ASN A 31 1.11 1.61 -14.64
CA ASN A 31 1.02 2.01 -16.03
C ASN A 31 0.74 0.81 -16.96
N MET A 32 1.45 -0.31 -16.78
CA MET A 32 1.22 -1.53 -17.59
C MET A 32 -0.20 -2.06 -17.41
N ILE A 33 -0.71 -2.08 -16.18
CA ILE A 33 -2.08 -2.49 -15.88
C ILE A 33 -3.09 -1.50 -16.48
N HIS A 34 -2.84 -0.20 -16.36
CA HIS A 34 -3.74 0.84 -16.89
C HIS A 34 -3.87 0.79 -18.42
N LEU A 35 -2.85 0.32 -19.14
CA LEU A 35 -2.91 0.16 -20.59
C LEU A 35 -3.88 -0.95 -21.04
N LYS A 36 -4.34 -1.80 -20.14
CA LYS A 36 -5.36 -2.82 -20.41
C LYS A 36 -6.74 -2.19 -20.36
N THR A 37 -7.53 -2.41 -21.40
CA THR A 37 -8.80 -1.70 -21.65
C THR A 37 -9.93 -2.11 -20.71
N ASP A 38 -9.80 -3.24 -20.05
CA ASP A 38 -10.81 -3.83 -19.16
C ASP A 38 -10.47 -3.74 -17.66
N ILE A 39 -9.50 -2.86 -17.31
CA ILE A 39 -9.10 -2.60 -15.91
C ILE A 39 -9.19 -1.11 -15.61
N ASP A 40 -9.93 -0.78 -14.53
CA ASP A 40 -9.94 0.56 -13.91
C ASP A 40 -9.04 0.54 -12.67
N ILE A 41 -7.83 1.09 -12.78
CA ILE A 41 -6.88 1.17 -11.67
C ILE A 41 -6.79 2.58 -11.12
N ARG A 42 -6.94 2.72 -9.80
CA ARG A 42 -6.70 3.95 -9.06
C ARG A 42 -5.58 3.74 -8.05
N VAL A 43 -4.70 4.71 -7.95
CA VAL A 43 -3.52 4.65 -7.09
C VAL A 43 -3.66 5.65 -5.95
N SER A 44 -3.22 5.31 -4.74
CA SER A 44 -3.15 6.28 -3.65
C SER A 44 -1.88 6.12 -2.83
N GLN A 45 -1.34 7.27 -2.38
CA GLN A 45 -0.20 7.38 -1.48
C GLN A 45 -0.37 8.55 -0.51
N PRO A 46 0.39 8.61 0.60
CA PRO A 46 0.46 9.81 1.42
C PRO A 46 1.04 10.99 0.64
N LYS A 47 0.52 12.20 0.89
CA LYS A 47 1.12 13.44 0.39
C LYS A 47 2.19 13.91 1.35
N TYR A 48 3.43 13.52 1.10
CA TYR A 48 4.56 14.01 1.87
C TYR A 48 4.83 15.49 1.58
N GLY A 49 5.30 16.23 2.59
CA GLY A 49 5.45 17.69 2.51
C GLY A 49 6.36 18.19 1.40
N TYR A 50 7.35 17.39 0.99
CA TYR A 50 8.26 17.72 -0.10
C TYR A 50 7.67 17.53 -1.51
N ILE A 51 6.52 16.85 -1.64
CA ILE A 51 5.87 16.65 -2.94
C ILE A 51 5.34 17.99 -3.44
N SER A 52 5.98 18.53 -4.48
CA SER A 52 5.64 19.84 -5.02
C SER A 52 4.33 19.82 -5.80
N GLU A 53 3.33 20.54 -5.28
CA GLU A 53 2.02 20.68 -5.93
C GLU A 53 2.12 21.38 -7.29
N ARG A 54 2.99 22.39 -7.38
CA ARG A 54 3.21 23.15 -8.62
C ARG A 54 3.89 22.29 -9.69
N LYS A 55 4.94 21.54 -9.31
CA LYS A 55 5.70 20.69 -10.25
C LYS A 55 4.82 19.62 -10.86
N TYR A 56 3.98 19.00 -10.07
CA TYR A 56 3.15 17.87 -10.49
C TYR A 56 1.69 18.22 -10.77
N ILE A 57 1.35 19.50 -10.68
CA ILE A 57 0.01 20.03 -10.97
C ILE A 57 -1.06 19.29 -10.14
N LEU A 58 -0.82 19.17 -8.82
CA LEU A 58 -1.77 18.54 -7.93
C LEU A 58 -3.05 19.38 -7.86
N ARG A 59 -4.19 18.73 -8.09
CA ARG A 59 -5.52 19.34 -8.04
C ARG A 59 -6.31 18.80 -6.87
N GLU A 60 -7.05 19.67 -6.18
CA GLU A 60 -7.98 19.24 -5.13
C GLU A 60 -9.07 18.35 -5.71
N VAL A 61 -9.41 17.31 -4.96
CA VAL A 61 -10.57 16.46 -5.25
C VAL A 61 -11.71 16.94 -4.36
N ILE A 62 -12.58 17.82 -4.88
CA ILE A 62 -13.58 18.57 -4.12
C ILE A 62 -14.41 17.68 -3.19
N ARG A 63 -14.88 16.52 -3.66
CA ARG A 63 -15.67 15.56 -2.87
C ARG A 63 -14.89 14.86 -1.77
N LEU A 64 -13.57 15.00 -1.75
CA LEU A 64 -12.65 14.39 -0.77
C LEU A 64 -11.90 15.48 0.02
N LYS A 65 -12.55 16.63 0.19
CA LYS A 65 -12.05 17.74 0.99
C LYS A 65 -12.66 17.69 2.37
N ASP A 66 -11.87 18.08 3.37
CA ASP A 66 -12.26 18.20 4.78
C ASP A 66 -12.96 16.94 5.34
N LEU A 67 -12.48 15.75 4.92
CA LEU A 67 -13.06 14.50 5.38
C LEU A 67 -12.61 14.18 6.81
N PRO A 68 -13.56 13.94 7.73
CA PRO A 68 -13.25 13.53 9.10
C PRO A 68 -12.89 12.03 9.13
N ILE A 69 -11.76 11.71 9.75
CA ILE A 69 -11.30 10.35 10.03
C ILE A 69 -11.16 10.20 11.53
N ILE A 70 -11.82 9.20 12.10
CA ILE A 70 -11.63 8.84 13.51
C ILE A 70 -10.46 7.89 13.63
N PHE A 71 -9.42 8.30 14.35
CA PHE A 71 -8.23 7.50 14.60
C PHE A 71 -7.77 7.74 16.04
N ASN A 72 -7.55 6.64 16.80
CA ASN A 72 -7.22 6.69 18.23
C ASN A 72 -8.22 7.53 19.06
N ASN A 73 -9.53 7.42 18.76
CA ASN A 73 -10.63 8.18 19.37
C ASN A 73 -10.52 9.71 19.17
N GLU A 74 -9.71 10.18 18.26
CA GLU A 74 -9.58 11.59 17.89
C GLU A 74 -10.02 11.79 16.44
N GLN A 75 -10.63 12.96 16.17
CA GLN A 75 -11.00 13.34 14.81
C GLN A 75 -9.82 14.03 14.12
N HIS A 76 -9.41 13.45 13.01
CA HIS A 76 -8.43 14.04 12.09
C HIS A 76 -9.12 14.48 10.81
N ILE A 77 -8.65 15.56 10.23
CA ILE A 77 -9.15 16.02 8.92
C ILE A 77 -8.13 15.64 7.85
N ILE A 78 -8.62 15.08 6.76
CA ILE A 78 -7.81 14.81 5.57
C ILE A 78 -8.39 15.54 4.36
N ASN A 79 -7.51 15.83 3.42
CA ASN A 79 -7.83 16.28 2.08
C ASN A 79 -7.18 15.35 1.07
N MET A 80 -7.84 15.16 -0.07
CA MET A 80 -7.26 14.40 -1.17
C MET A 80 -6.96 15.33 -2.34
N LYS A 81 -5.75 15.23 -2.86
CA LYS A 81 -5.35 15.84 -4.13
C LYS A 81 -5.10 14.74 -5.15
N SER A 82 -5.11 15.08 -6.43
CA SER A 82 -4.79 14.12 -7.48
C SER A 82 -3.89 14.72 -8.54
N ALA A 83 -3.07 13.88 -9.14
CA ALA A 83 -2.30 14.17 -10.33
C ALA A 83 -2.13 12.90 -11.17
N PHE A 84 -1.75 13.05 -12.42
CA PHE A 84 -1.31 11.92 -13.23
C PHE A 84 0.19 11.65 -13.01
N ILE A 85 0.58 10.38 -13.02
CA ILE A 85 2.00 10.04 -13.13
C ILE A 85 2.50 10.63 -14.46
N PRO A 86 3.57 11.46 -14.46
CA PRO A 86 4.10 12.07 -15.67
C PRO A 86 4.31 11.05 -16.79
N GLU A 87 3.93 11.44 -18.03
CA GLU A 87 3.98 10.61 -19.25
C GLU A 87 3.04 9.40 -19.25
N THR A 88 2.09 9.33 -18.30
CA THR A 88 1.08 8.28 -18.24
C THR A 88 -0.32 8.87 -18.04
N ARG A 89 -1.35 8.00 -18.07
CA ARG A 89 -2.73 8.37 -17.71
C ARG A 89 -3.14 7.78 -16.35
N VAL A 90 -2.21 7.25 -15.59
CA VAL A 90 -2.50 6.70 -14.25
C VAL A 90 -2.72 7.83 -13.27
N GLN A 91 -3.91 7.88 -12.69
CA GLN A 91 -4.25 8.88 -11.67
C GLN A 91 -3.81 8.41 -10.28
N VAL A 92 -3.07 9.28 -9.60
CA VAL A 92 -2.65 9.09 -8.21
C VAL A 92 -3.41 10.06 -7.31
N TYR A 93 -4.01 9.53 -6.24
CA TYR A 93 -4.59 10.29 -5.15
C TYR A 93 -3.57 10.46 -4.04
N PHE A 94 -3.43 11.68 -3.56
CA PHE A 94 -2.48 12.07 -2.50
C PHE A 94 -3.27 12.41 -1.25
N MET A 95 -3.14 11.58 -0.22
CA MET A 95 -3.76 11.83 1.08
C MET A 95 -2.96 12.84 1.87
N GLU A 96 -3.54 14.00 2.09
CA GLU A 96 -2.94 15.08 2.86
C GLU A 96 -3.46 15.07 4.29
N ASN A 97 -2.54 15.04 5.25
CA ASN A 97 -2.79 15.34 6.64
C ASN A 97 -1.59 16.13 7.17
N ASN A 98 -1.85 17.36 7.61
CA ASN A 98 -0.81 18.31 7.97
C ASN A 98 0.02 17.86 9.19
N SER A 99 -0.58 17.15 10.14
CA SER A 99 0.12 16.73 11.35
C SER A 99 1.03 15.51 11.12
N LEU A 100 0.68 14.65 10.16
CA LEU A 100 1.40 13.39 9.94
C LEU A 100 2.37 13.43 8.76
N TYR A 101 2.08 14.20 7.70
CA TYR A 101 2.85 14.12 6.45
C TYR A 101 3.47 15.44 6.00
N LYS A 102 3.04 16.61 6.52
CA LYS A 102 3.50 17.91 6.01
C LYS A 102 4.97 18.17 6.26
N GLU A 103 5.47 17.80 7.44
CA GLU A 103 6.83 18.13 7.89
C GLU A 103 7.88 17.06 7.54
N LEU A 104 7.49 16.00 6.81
CA LEU A 104 8.46 14.99 6.42
C LEU A 104 9.40 15.56 5.35
N PRO A 105 10.71 15.56 5.64
CA PRO A 105 11.73 15.85 4.64
C PRO A 105 11.76 14.74 3.58
N GLU A 106 12.65 14.83 2.60
CA GLU A 106 12.84 13.85 1.52
C GLU A 106 13.04 12.39 1.97
N LEU A 107 13.35 12.19 3.28
CA LEU A 107 13.52 10.86 3.88
C LEU A 107 12.25 10.47 4.63
N ILE A 108 11.44 9.61 4.04
CA ILE A 108 10.12 9.22 4.57
C ILE A 108 10.21 8.43 5.87
N TYR A 109 11.23 7.57 6.00
CA TYR A 109 11.33 6.59 7.09
C TYR A 109 12.34 6.94 8.17
N LYS A 110 13.28 7.80 7.86
CA LYS A 110 14.40 8.14 8.74
C LYS A 110 14.83 9.59 8.59
N ALA A 111 15.39 10.15 9.64
CA ALA A 111 16.03 11.45 9.59
C ALA A 111 17.39 11.39 8.84
N ARG A 112 17.96 12.54 8.49
CA ARG A 112 19.26 12.65 7.78
C ARG A 112 20.41 11.97 8.51
N ASN A 113 20.35 11.87 9.84
CA ASN A 113 21.35 11.16 10.66
C ASN A 113 21.13 9.64 10.70
N GLY A 114 20.19 9.10 9.90
CA GLY A 114 19.87 7.68 9.83
C GLY A 114 18.92 7.16 10.92
N ARG A 115 18.53 8.02 11.89
CA ARG A 115 17.60 7.62 12.95
C ARG A 115 16.19 7.43 12.36
N ILE A 116 15.60 6.26 12.62
CA ILE A 116 14.22 5.95 12.23
C ILE A 116 13.25 6.87 12.98
N PHE A 117 12.24 7.35 12.30
CA PHE A 117 11.16 8.11 12.94
C PHE A 117 10.40 7.21 13.92
N SER A 118 10.22 7.71 15.16
CA SER A 118 9.58 6.93 16.24
C SER A 118 8.08 6.72 16.04
N ASP A 119 7.46 7.47 15.15
CA ASP A 119 6.03 7.48 14.85
C ASP A 119 5.69 6.90 13.46
N ILE A 120 6.63 6.19 12.85
CA ILE A 120 6.46 5.63 11.51
C ILE A 120 5.29 4.63 11.45
N ASP A 121 5.11 3.84 12.49
CA ASP A 121 4.01 2.90 12.62
C ASP A 121 2.66 3.61 12.76
N VAL A 122 2.60 4.70 13.50
CA VAL A 122 1.39 5.54 13.66
C VAL A 122 1.00 6.17 12.32
N ARG A 123 1.98 6.73 11.58
CA ARG A 123 1.72 7.38 10.27
C ARG A 123 1.11 6.42 9.27
N PHE A 124 1.67 5.21 9.15
CA PHE A 124 1.13 4.22 8.21
C PHE A 124 -0.14 3.55 8.72
N SER A 125 -0.30 3.37 10.04
CA SER A 125 -1.59 2.94 10.61
C SER A 125 -2.72 3.91 10.27
N PHE A 126 -2.46 5.21 10.41
CA PHE A 126 -3.41 6.24 10.00
C PHE A 126 -3.73 6.17 8.50
N PHE A 127 -2.70 6.06 7.64
CA PHE A 127 -2.91 5.97 6.20
C PHE A 127 -3.79 4.78 5.82
N ASN A 128 -3.53 3.61 6.38
CA ASN A 128 -4.33 2.40 6.12
C ASN A 128 -5.80 2.60 6.49
N LYS A 129 -6.07 3.14 7.69
CA LYS A 129 -7.44 3.41 8.15
C LYS A 129 -8.13 4.43 7.25
N ALA A 130 -7.47 5.56 7.00
CA ALA A 130 -8.03 6.65 6.21
C ALA A 130 -8.24 6.25 4.74
N ALA A 131 -7.39 5.41 4.16
CA ALA A 131 -7.57 4.91 2.80
C ALA A 131 -8.85 4.09 2.66
N LEU A 132 -9.22 3.30 3.66
CA LEU A 132 -10.49 2.59 3.67
C LEU A 132 -11.67 3.52 3.93
N ASP A 133 -11.60 4.38 4.94
CA ASP A 133 -12.71 5.28 5.28
C ASP A 133 -13.09 6.22 4.11
N THR A 134 -12.13 6.59 3.26
CA THR A 134 -12.38 7.50 2.13
C THR A 134 -12.99 6.82 0.90
N LEU A 135 -12.97 5.49 0.81
CA LEU A 135 -13.46 4.77 -0.38
C LEU A 135 -14.92 5.08 -0.72
N GLN A 136 -15.79 5.14 0.29
CA GLN A 136 -17.21 5.47 0.05
C GLN A 136 -17.39 6.85 -0.57
N SER A 137 -16.58 7.83 -0.16
CA SER A 137 -16.60 9.20 -0.70
C SER A 137 -16.02 9.30 -2.12
N LEU A 138 -15.33 8.27 -2.60
CA LEU A 138 -14.90 8.16 -3.99
C LEU A 138 -16.03 7.78 -4.95
N PHE A 139 -17.20 7.32 -4.44
CA PHE A 139 -18.30 6.77 -5.25
C PHE A 139 -17.81 5.71 -6.24
N TRP A 140 -16.85 4.91 -5.80
CA TRP A 140 -16.20 3.89 -6.60
C TRP A 140 -15.77 2.74 -5.69
N THR A 141 -16.32 1.57 -5.93
CA THR A 141 -16.01 0.37 -5.16
C THR A 141 -14.98 -0.45 -5.94
N PRO A 142 -13.77 -0.67 -5.40
CA PRO A 142 -12.83 -1.61 -6.01
C PRO A 142 -13.30 -3.06 -5.81
N ASP A 143 -12.95 -3.93 -6.73
CA ASP A 143 -13.07 -5.37 -6.56
C ASP A 143 -11.91 -5.87 -5.68
N ILE A 144 -10.71 -5.29 -5.89
CA ILE A 144 -9.49 -5.69 -5.19
C ILE A 144 -8.70 -4.47 -4.71
N ILE A 145 -8.22 -4.54 -3.47
CA ILE A 145 -7.22 -3.61 -2.93
C ILE A 145 -5.84 -4.28 -2.97
N ILE A 146 -4.91 -3.69 -3.72
CA ILE A 146 -3.51 -4.12 -3.76
C ILE A 146 -2.72 -3.34 -2.72
N CYS A 147 -2.19 -4.05 -1.73
CA CYS A 147 -1.51 -3.52 -0.55
C CYS A 147 -0.01 -3.73 -0.68
N ASN A 148 0.75 -2.66 -0.88
CA ASN A 148 2.18 -2.76 -1.17
C ASN A 148 3.05 -2.57 0.06
N ASP A 149 3.77 -3.60 0.39
CA ASP A 149 4.78 -3.72 1.45
C ASP A 149 4.23 -3.44 2.87
N TRP A 150 5.11 -3.44 3.84
CA TRP A 150 4.79 -3.31 5.27
C TRP A 150 4.01 -2.03 5.62
N GLN A 151 4.15 -0.97 4.83
CA GLN A 151 3.43 0.28 5.05
C GLN A 151 1.91 0.14 4.89
N ILE A 152 1.47 -0.77 4.02
CA ILE A 152 0.05 -0.98 3.69
C ILE A 152 -0.47 -2.31 4.26
N SER A 153 0.27 -2.89 5.16
CA SER A 153 0.03 -4.23 5.70
C SER A 153 -1.19 -4.38 6.60
N LEU A 154 -1.75 -3.28 7.11
CA LEU A 154 -2.91 -3.34 8.01
C LEU A 154 -4.26 -3.36 7.27
N ILE A 155 -4.27 -3.06 5.97
CA ILE A 155 -5.50 -3.08 5.15
C ILE A 155 -6.19 -4.46 5.18
N PRO A 156 -5.50 -5.60 4.94
CA PRO A 156 -6.16 -6.90 4.99
C PRO A 156 -6.84 -7.18 6.33
N THR A 157 -6.17 -6.86 7.44
CA THR A 157 -6.74 -7.03 8.78
C THR A 157 -7.95 -6.13 9.01
N LEU A 158 -7.83 -4.84 8.68
CA LEU A 158 -8.93 -3.89 8.81
C LEU A 158 -10.16 -4.31 7.99
N LEU A 159 -9.97 -4.75 6.75
CA LEU A 159 -11.05 -5.24 5.90
C LEU A 159 -11.79 -6.39 6.57
N LYS A 160 -11.08 -7.40 7.06
CA LYS A 160 -11.67 -8.61 7.64
C LYS A 160 -12.32 -8.36 9.01
N GLU A 161 -11.72 -7.52 9.86
CA GLU A 161 -12.19 -7.33 11.24
C GLU A 161 -13.20 -6.20 11.42
N GLN A 162 -13.09 -5.10 10.65
CA GLN A 162 -13.89 -3.90 10.89
C GLN A 162 -14.79 -3.49 9.72
N PHE A 163 -14.35 -3.74 8.48
CA PHE A 163 -15.04 -3.21 7.31
C PHE A 163 -15.95 -4.24 6.63
N VAL A 164 -15.70 -5.52 6.74
CA VAL A 164 -16.49 -6.61 6.12
C VAL A 164 -17.97 -6.58 6.51
N GLN A 165 -18.30 -6.08 7.71
CA GLN A 165 -19.67 -5.95 8.23
C GLN A 165 -20.51 -4.87 7.49
N LYS A 166 -19.84 -4.02 6.70
CA LYS A 166 -20.49 -2.94 5.93
C LYS A 166 -20.65 -3.40 4.48
N ASP A 167 -21.86 -3.39 3.95
CA ASP A 167 -22.21 -3.86 2.60
C ASP A 167 -21.26 -3.38 1.52
N PHE A 168 -20.83 -2.12 1.58
CA PHE A 168 -19.88 -1.53 0.62
C PHE A 168 -18.58 -2.31 0.50
N TYR A 169 -18.09 -2.92 1.59
CA TYR A 169 -16.78 -3.58 1.65
C TYR A 169 -16.87 -5.11 1.59
N SER A 170 -18.05 -5.67 1.69
CA SER A 170 -18.28 -7.11 1.90
C SER A 170 -17.64 -8.01 0.82
N ASN A 171 -17.56 -7.52 -0.42
CA ASN A 171 -17.01 -8.27 -1.55
C ASN A 171 -15.59 -7.84 -1.95
N ILE A 172 -15.01 -6.86 -1.27
CA ILE A 172 -13.66 -6.38 -1.61
C ILE A 172 -12.62 -7.40 -1.15
N LYS A 173 -11.79 -7.83 -2.09
CA LYS A 173 -10.64 -8.71 -1.83
C LYS A 173 -9.36 -7.90 -1.58
N SER A 174 -8.39 -8.52 -0.92
CA SER A 174 -7.09 -7.92 -0.66
C SER A 174 -5.95 -8.78 -1.20
N VAL A 175 -5.05 -8.14 -1.95
CA VAL A 175 -3.78 -8.72 -2.40
C VAL A 175 -2.65 -8.01 -1.67
N TYR A 176 -1.86 -8.76 -0.92
CA TYR A 176 -0.72 -8.21 -0.20
C TYR A 176 0.58 -8.50 -0.94
N MET A 177 1.34 -7.45 -1.27
CA MET A 177 2.62 -7.57 -2.00
C MET A 177 3.80 -7.31 -1.07
N ILE A 178 4.73 -8.25 -0.96
CA ILE A 178 5.97 -8.11 -0.19
C ILE A 178 7.09 -7.64 -1.12
N HIS A 179 7.61 -6.43 -0.86
CA HIS A 179 8.71 -5.82 -1.62
C HIS A 179 10.02 -5.84 -0.85
N SER A 180 9.99 -5.88 0.48
CA SER A 180 11.19 -5.77 1.29
C SER A 180 11.11 -6.60 2.57
N ILE A 181 12.27 -7.00 3.10
CA ILE A 181 12.39 -7.63 4.43
C ILE A 181 13.31 -6.76 5.28
N ASN A 182 12.75 -5.75 5.89
CA ASN A 182 13.47 -4.82 6.75
C ASN A 182 12.83 -4.73 8.16
N ASN A 183 13.49 -4.05 9.10
CA ASN A 183 13.01 -3.95 10.46
C ASN A 183 11.88 -2.93 10.66
N TYR A 184 11.64 -2.04 9.70
CA TYR A 184 10.51 -1.08 9.74
C TYR A 184 9.15 -1.75 9.74
N ARG A 185 9.05 -2.98 9.21
CA ARG A 185 7.83 -3.78 9.19
C ARG A 185 7.29 -4.16 10.58
N LYS A 186 8.10 -3.98 11.63
CA LYS A 186 7.70 -4.33 13.00
C LYS A 186 7.04 -3.14 13.69
N PHE A 187 5.72 -3.13 13.69
CA PHE A 187 4.95 -2.08 14.36
C PHE A 187 4.81 -2.34 15.86
N SER A 188 4.67 -1.27 16.62
CA SER A 188 4.38 -1.35 18.04
C SER A 188 2.94 -1.84 18.26
N LYS A 189 2.70 -2.52 19.37
CA LYS A 189 1.34 -2.89 19.79
C LYS A 189 0.43 -1.66 19.97
N LYS A 190 1.02 -0.49 20.26
CA LYS A 190 0.29 0.77 20.35
C LYS A 190 -0.39 1.13 19.04
N ALA A 191 0.27 0.93 17.89
CA ALA A 191 -0.30 1.22 16.58
C ALA A 191 -1.57 0.39 16.30
N TYR A 192 -1.58 -0.87 16.74
CA TYR A 192 -2.75 -1.74 16.66
C TYR A 192 -3.89 -1.28 17.57
N ASN A 193 -3.57 -0.87 18.81
CA ASN A 193 -4.57 -0.34 19.74
C ASN A 193 -5.22 0.95 19.21
N MET A 194 -4.46 1.80 18.49
CA MET A 194 -5.00 3.03 17.88
C MET A 194 -6.01 2.75 16.77
N LEU A 195 -5.98 1.55 16.20
CA LEU A 195 -6.92 1.08 15.18
C LEU A 195 -8.04 0.21 15.74
N ASP A 196 -8.02 -0.08 17.04
CA ASP A 196 -8.94 -1.02 17.70
C ASP A 196 -8.94 -2.41 17.03
N ILE A 197 -7.75 -2.90 16.66
CA ILE A 197 -7.54 -4.25 16.11
C ILE A 197 -6.61 -5.06 17.01
N LYS A 198 -6.82 -6.37 17.03
CA LYS A 198 -5.98 -7.30 17.80
C LYS A 198 -4.91 -7.90 16.90
N PRO A 199 -3.62 -7.78 17.27
CA PRO A 199 -2.59 -8.50 16.52
C PRO A 199 -2.69 -10.01 16.78
N SER A 200 -2.46 -10.81 15.76
CA SER A 200 -2.40 -12.28 15.89
C SER A 200 -1.16 -12.77 16.64
N GLN A 201 -0.16 -11.92 16.76
CA GLN A 201 1.12 -12.22 17.43
C GLN A 201 1.17 -11.64 18.82
N SER A 202 1.76 -12.39 19.76
CA SER A 202 2.10 -11.90 21.09
C SER A 202 3.44 -11.13 21.07
N GLY A 203 3.54 -10.05 21.86
CA GLY A 203 4.79 -9.30 22.01
C GLY A 203 4.60 -7.78 21.94
N LYS A 204 5.72 -7.06 22.09
CA LYS A 204 5.72 -5.58 22.02
C LYS A 204 5.72 -5.06 20.57
N HIS A 205 6.31 -5.83 19.69
CA HIS A 205 6.42 -5.51 18.27
C HIS A 205 5.82 -6.65 17.44
N ILE A 206 4.96 -6.29 16.51
CA ILE A 206 4.22 -7.20 15.65
C ILE A 206 4.86 -7.17 14.26
N ASP A 207 5.15 -8.32 13.69
CA ASP A 207 5.63 -8.42 12.32
C ASP A 207 4.45 -8.26 11.35
N ASN A 208 4.38 -7.12 10.71
CA ASN A 208 3.26 -6.76 9.85
C ASN A 208 3.15 -7.62 8.58
N HIS A 209 4.26 -8.22 8.12
CA HIS A 209 4.16 -9.19 7.03
C HIS A 209 3.36 -10.43 7.45
N ILE A 210 3.63 -10.94 8.66
CA ILE A 210 2.87 -12.09 9.20
C ILE A 210 1.40 -11.71 9.37
N GLN A 211 1.12 -10.54 9.94
CA GLN A 211 -0.24 -10.06 10.16
C GLN A 211 -1.01 -9.88 8.84
N ALA A 212 -0.38 -9.29 7.83
CA ALA A 212 -1.01 -9.10 6.52
C ALA A 212 -1.27 -10.43 5.79
N MET A 213 -0.28 -11.34 5.78
CA MET A 213 -0.42 -12.68 5.17
C MET A 213 -1.56 -13.50 5.79
N GLU A 214 -1.85 -13.29 7.07
CA GLU A 214 -2.93 -14.01 7.76
C GLU A 214 -4.32 -13.61 7.27
N HIS A 215 -4.48 -12.37 6.83
CA HIS A 215 -5.78 -11.80 6.48
C HIS A 215 -5.96 -11.51 4.98
N ALA A 216 -4.88 -11.46 4.22
CA ALA A 216 -4.95 -11.25 2.77
C ALA A 216 -5.56 -12.46 2.04
N ASP A 217 -6.32 -12.20 0.98
CA ASP A 217 -6.88 -13.25 0.13
C ASP A 217 -5.78 -13.88 -0.75
N LEU A 218 -4.75 -13.11 -1.09
CA LEU A 218 -3.54 -13.56 -1.79
C LEU A 218 -2.32 -12.77 -1.32
N THR A 219 -1.17 -13.45 -1.18
CA THR A 219 0.14 -12.82 -0.98
C THR A 219 1.00 -12.97 -2.22
N ILE A 220 1.60 -11.87 -2.68
CA ILE A 220 2.57 -11.87 -3.79
C ILE A 220 3.93 -11.46 -3.25
N VAL A 221 4.94 -12.32 -3.42
CA VAL A 221 6.32 -11.99 -3.06
C VAL A 221 7.06 -11.55 -4.33
N LEU A 222 7.52 -10.29 -4.36
CA LEU A 222 8.30 -9.77 -5.47
C LEU A 222 9.78 -10.01 -5.22
N ASN A 223 10.29 -11.08 -5.80
CA ASN A 223 11.66 -11.52 -5.62
C ASN A 223 12.63 -10.69 -6.47
N TYR A 224 13.01 -9.51 -5.96
CA TYR A 224 14.07 -8.71 -6.57
C TYR A 224 15.41 -9.44 -6.44
N ARG A 225 15.97 -9.87 -7.58
CA ARG A 225 17.24 -10.65 -7.60
C ARG A 225 18.41 -9.87 -7.01
N SER A 226 18.47 -8.55 -7.22
CA SER A 226 19.47 -7.66 -6.61
C SER A 226 19.41 -7.65 -5.08
N GLU A 227 18.20 -7.81 -4.52
CA GLU A 227 17.94 -7.78 -3.09
C GLU A 227 18.02 -9.14 -2.39
N LYS A 228 18.03 -10.23 -3.18
CA LYS A 228 17.96 -11.62 -2.68
C LYS A 228 16.80 -11.81 -1.68
N LEU A 229 15.61 -11.29 -2.04
CA LEU A 229 14.49 -11.21 -1.11
C LEU A 229 14.07 -12.59 -0.57
N ILE A 230 13.97 -13.59 -1.43
CA ILE A 230 13.62 -14.96 -1.03
C ILE A 230 14.65 -15.56 -0.08
N GLU A 231 15.95 -15.29 -0.28
CA GLU A 231 16.99 -15.77 0.65
C GLU A 231 16.85 -15.10 2.04
N LYS A 232 16.53 -13.79 2.06
CA LYS A 232 16.27 -13.05 3.30
C LYS A 232 15.04 -13.60 4.02
N LEU A 233 13.99 -13.92 3.27
CA LEU A 233 12.73 -14.47 3.79
C LEU A 233 12.95 -15.88 4.38
N LYS A 234 13.64 -16.76 3.67
CA LYS A 234 13.98 -18.12 4.14
C LYS A 234 14.79 -18.14 5.43
N LYS A 235 15.60 -17.12 5.69
CA LYS A 235 16.35 -16.98 6.97
C LYS A 235 15.45 -16.64 8.16
N GLN A 236 14.18 -16.30 7.94
CA GLN A 236 13.22 -15.91 8.97
C GLN A 236 12.12 -16.96 9.08
N LYS A 237 12.36 -17.98 9.91
CA LYS A 237 11.51 -19.18 10.06
C LYS A 237 10.00 -18.86 10.20
N ASN A 238 9.66 -17.86 11.00
CA ASN A 238 8.24 -17.50 11.22
C ASN A 238 7.59 -16.91 9.96
N LEU A 239 8.34 -16.12 9.18
CA LEU A 239 7.84 -15.53 7.92
C LEU A 239 7.64 -16.59 6.85
N ILE A 240 8.63 -17.46 6.63
CA ILE A 240 8.52 -18.49 5.61
C ILE A 240 7.42 -19.49 5.93
N ASN A 241 7.31 -19.94 7.19
CA ASN A 241 6.23 -20.84 7.61
C ASN A 241 4.85 -20.21 7.42
N LYS A 242 4.69 -18.90 7.71
CA LYS A 242 3.42 -18.21 7.47
C LYS A 242 3.13 -18.13 5.97
N LEU A 243 4.10 -17.76 5.14
CA LEU A 243 3.92 -17.70 3.69
C LEU A 243 3.47 -19.05 3.12
N GLU A 244 4.16 -20.13 3.48
CA GLU A 244 3.84 -21.49 3.01
C GLU A 244 2.47 -21.99 3.48
N SER A 245 1.91 -21.41 4.54
CA SER A 245 0.57 -21.73 5.05
C SER A 245 -0.55 -20.90 4.46
N THR A 246 -0.26 -19.96 3.58
CA THR A 246 -1.24 -19.04 2.97
C THR A 246 -1.25 -19.15 1.45
N ASN A 247 -2.32 -18.67 0.83
CA ASN A 247 -2.38 -18.54 -0.63
C ASN A 247 -1.32 -17.52 -1.10
N HIS A 248 -0.33 -17.97 -1.86
CA HIS A 248 0.76 -17.09 -2.29
C HIS A 248 1.34 -17.47 -3.65
N ILE A 249 1.91 -16.46 -4.31
CA ILE A 249 2.74 -16.62 -5.51
C ILE A 249 4.05 -15.85 -5.34
N ILE A 250 5.08 -16.28 -6.07
CA ILE A 250 6.38 -15.60 -6.12
C ILE A 250 6.60 -15.13 -7.55
N ILE A 251 6.90 -13.85 -7.71
CA ILE A 251 7.21 -13.24 -9.01
C ILE A 251 8.66 -12.76 -8.99
N ASP A 252 9.47 -13.29 -9.90
CA ASP A 252 10.86 -12.85 -10.06
C ASP A 252 10.91 -11.49 -10.76
N VAL A 253 11.62 -10.55 -10.15
CA VAL A 253 11.94 -9.25 -10.74
C VAL A 253 13.44 -9.23 -11.06
N PRO A 254 13.83 -9.40 -12.33
CA PRO A 254 15.24 -9.44 -12.71
C PRO A 254 15.90 -8.06 -12.56
N GLU A 255 17.23 -8.03 -12.45
CA GLU A 255 18.00 -6.78 -12.34
C GLU A 255 17.84 -5.88 -13.57
N LYS A 256 17.84 -6.49 -14.75
CA LYS A 256 17.61 -5.80 -16.02
C LYS A 256 16.18 -6.07 -16.48
N THR A 257 15.40 -5.02 -16.58
CA THR A 257 14.00 -5.09 -17.00
C THR A 257 13.80 -4.32 -18.30
N ASN A 258 13.07 -4.93 -19.23
CA ASN A 258 12.55 -4.31 -20.45
C ASN A 258 11.00 -4.28 -20.43
N SER A 259 10.40 -3.82 -21.48
CA SER A 259 8.93 -3.76 -21.60
C SER A 259 8.27 -5.14 -21.49
N GLU A 260 8.86 -6.17 -22.09
CA GLU A 260 8.33 -7.54 -22.08
C GLU A 260 8.30 -8.14 -20.66
N VAL A 261 9.37 -7.90 -19.87
CA VAL A 261 9.43 -8.33 -18.47
C VAL A 261 8.33 -7.66 -17.64
N TRP A 262 8.12 -6.35 -17.84
CA TRP A 262 7.07 -5.63 -17.13
C TRP A 262 5.68 -6.07 -17.55
N ASP A 263 5.48 -6.35 -18.83
CA ASP A 263 4.20 -6.90 -19.33
C ASP A 263 3.94 -8.29 -18.74
N HIS A 264 4.94 -9.15 -18.70
CA HIS A 264 4.81 -10.46 -18.06
C HIS A 264 4.45 -10.36 -16.57
N ILE A 265 5.12 -9.47 -15.81
CA ILE A 265 4.81 -9.24 -14.39
C ILE A 265 3.37 -8.72 -14.25
N ALA A 266 2.96 -7.77 -15.08
CA ALA A 266 1.62 -7.21 -15.05
C ALA A 266 0.54 -8.26 -15.36
N ASN A 267 0.77 -9.10 -16.37
CA ASN A 267 -0.12 -10.21 -16.74
C ASN A 267 -0.25 -11.23 -15.61
N THR A 268 0.85 -11.56 -14.94
CA THR A 268 0.85 -12.49 -13.81
C THR A 268 0.05 -11.94 -12.64
N ILE A 269 0.23 -10.65 -12.30
CA ILE A 269 -0.53 -9.98 -11.23
C ILE A 269 -2.02 -9.93 -11.59
N GLU A 270 -2.33 -9.55 -12.83
CA GLU A 270 -3.71 -9.48 -13.30
C GLU A 270 -4.41 -10.83 -13.23
N SER A 271 -3.78 -11.89 -13.77
CA SER A 271 -4.35 -13.25 -13.72
C SER A 271 -4.61 -13.67 -12.27
N ALA A 272 -3.64 -13.49 -11.39
CA ALA A 272 -3.80 -13.79 -9.98
C ALA A 272 -4.92 -12.99 -9.29
N CYS A 273 -5.17 -11.75 -9.71
CA CYS A 273 -6.28 -10.94 -9.23
C CYS A 273 -7.64 -11.46 -9.77
N ARG A 274 -7.70 -11.91 -11.02
CA ARG A 274 -8.94 -12.43 -11.62
C ARG A 274 -9.36 -13.78 -11.06
N ASP A 275 -8.43 -14.53 -10.50
CA ASP A 275 -8.66 -15.86 -9.90
C ASP A 275 -9.20 -15.76 -8.45
N LEU A 276 -9.33 -14.54 -7.86
CA LEU A 276 -9.90 -14.28 -6.54
C LEU A 276 -11.41 -14.05 -6.57
#